data_2b5e30d7b710a42776c1f6c6acc8848f
#
_entry.id   2b5e30d7b710a42776c1f6c6acc8848f
#
_cell.length_a   1.000
_cell.length_b   1.000
_cell.length_c   1.000
_cell.angle_alpha   90.00
_cell.angle_beta   90.00
_cell.angle_gamma   90.00
#
_symmetry.space_group_name_H-M   'P 1'
#
loop_
_entity.id
_entity.type
_entity.pdbx_description
1 polymer ?
#
loop_
_entity_poly.entity_id
_entity_poly.type
_entity_poly.pdbx_seq_one_letter_code
_entity_poly.pdbx_strand_id
1 'polypeptide(L)'
;LIGKVAGGSSDLNGYIAEMVLIDGQALDPTSFGEFDEDSPTIWKPIDVSGLTFGTNGFYLDFENSGSLGADVSGNGNNFTVNNLTSIDQTTDTCTNNFATLNPLDLNTSASYSFSEGNVKTANTNFTRSTFANSSGKWYVESKCVSNTCWNGVRIIGSDVENEWTANSVALFIGG
;
A
#
# COMPACT_ATOMS: atom_id res chain seq x y z
N LEU A 1 21.27 1.05 -2.77
CA LEU A 1 20.21 0.95 -3.77
C LEU A 1 18.99 0.31 -3.14
N ILE A 2 17.84 0.97 -3.26
CA ILE A 2 16.57 0.49 -2.69
C ILE A 2 15.64 0.15 -3.85
N GLY A 3 14.89 -0.93 -3.73
CA GLY A 3 13.93 -1.36 -4.74
C GLY A 3 14.51 -2.04 -5.98
N LYS A 4 15.82 -2.22 -6.06
CA LYS A 4 16.47 -2.85 -7.23
C LYS A 4 17.75 -3.59 -6.85
N VAL A 5 18.02 -4.71 -7.53
CA VAL A 5 19.32 -5.40 -7.43
C VAL A 5 20.37 -4.66 -8.27
N ALA A 6 21.52 -4.33 -7.67
CA ALA A 6 22.60 -3.66 -8.37
C ALA A 6 23.10 -4.51 -9.57
N GLY A 7 23.06 -3.93 -10.77
CA GLY A 7 23.46 -4.61 -12.01
C GLY A 7 22.49 -5.70 -12.52
N GLY A 8 21.36 -5.92 -11.83
CA GLY A 8 20.34 -6.89 -12.19
C GLY A 8 19.10 -6.27 -12.84
N SER A 9 18.25 -7.15 -13.36
CA SER A 9 16.92 -6.83 -13.90
C SER A 9 15.77 -7.10 -12.92
N SER A 10 16.10 -7.46 -11.67
CA SER A 10 15.09 -7.75 -10.65
C SER A 10 14.79 -6.50 -9.87
N ASP A 11 13.57 -6.01 -10.02
CA ASP A 11 13.03 -4.85 -9.32
C ASP A 11 12.07 -5.32 -8.22
N LEU A 12 11.96 -4.55 -7.14
CA LEU A 12 10.92 -4.77 -6.14
C LEU A 12 9.56 -4.49 -6.78
N ASN A 13 8.68 -5.46 -6.74
CA ASN A 13 7.27 -5.28 -7.08
C ASN A 13 6.46 -5.26 -5.77
N GLY A 14 6.24 -4.08 -5.23
CA GLY A 14 5.57 -3.91 -3.93
C GLY A 14 5.69 -2.49 -3.41
N TYR A 15 5.29 -2.31 -2.17
CA TYR A 15 5.26 -1.02 -1.47
C TYR A 15 6.23 -1.04 -0.30
N ILE A 16 6.78 0.12 0.04
CA ILE A 16 7.61 0.35 1.22
C ILE A 16 6.99 1.54 1.97
N ALA A 17 6.71 1.38 3.25
CA ALA A 17 6.16 2.45 4.07
C ALA A 17 7.26 3.27 4.76
N GLU A 18 8.23 2.60 5.37
CA GLU A 18 9.33 3.25 6.08
C GLU A 18 10.61 2.44 5.91
N MET A 19 11.73 3.12 5.88
CA MET A 19 13.03 2.47 5.85
C MET A 19 14.03 3.19 6.74
N VAL A 20 14.59 2.46 7.69
CA VAL A 20 15.56 2.96 8.67
C VAL A 20 16.86 2.19 8.56
N LEU A 21 17.97 2.89 8.55
CA LEU A 21 19.32 2.35 8.77
C LEU A 21 19.95 3.03 9.96
N ILE A 22 20.38 2.26 10.93
CA ILE A 22 21.15 2.72 12.08
C ILE A 22 22.62 2.35 11.88
N ASP A 23 23.49 3.36 11.89
CA ASP A 23 24.94 3.17 11.80
C ASP A 23 25.57 3.17 13.20
N GLY A 24 26.38 2.16 13.46
CA GLY A 24 27.17 2.04 14.68
C GLY A 24 26.44 1.49 15.91
N GLN A 25 25.16 1.11 15.79
CA GLN A 25 24.38 0.50 16.87
C GLN A 25 23.55 -0.67 16.37
N ALA A 26 23.41 -1.70 17.21
CA ALA A 26 22.44 -2.78 17.00
C ALA A 26 21.30 -2.56 18.01
N LEU A 27 20.17 -2.06 17.50
CA LEU A 27 18.98 -1.81 18.31
C LEU A 27 18.03 -3.01 18.26
N ASP A 28 17.28 -3.22 19.34
CA ASP A 28 16.24 -4.23 19.39
C ASP A 28 15.03 -3.85 18.49
N PRO A 29 14.25 -4.83 18.00
CA PRO A 29 13.06 -4.56 17.23
C PRO A 29 12.06 -3.61 17.90
N THR A 30 11.99 -3.63 19.24
CA THR A 30 11.14 -2.74 20.04
C THR A 30 11.53 -1.25 19.96
N SER A 31 12.68 -0.93 19.36
CA SER A 31 13.05 0.45 19.01
C SER A 31 12.35 0.95 17.76
N PHE A 32 11.69 0.08 16.97
CA PHE A 32 11.08 0.37 15.69
C PHE A 32 9.59 0.06 15.65
N GLY A 33 9.08 -0.66 16.64
CA GLY A 33 7.69 -1.04 16.69
C GLY A 33 7.29 -1.61 18.04
N GLU A 34 6.00 -1.80 18.20
CA GLU A 34 5.39 -2.37 19.39
C GLU A 34 4.20 -3.25 19.02
N PHE A 35 3.76 -4.10 19.93
CA PHE A 35 2.49 -4.78 19.78
C PHE A 35 1.34 -3.83 20.14
N ASP A 36 0.28 -3.87 19.34
CA ASP A 36 -0.93 -3.08 19.58
C ASP A 36 -1.57 -3.49 20.92
N GLU A 37 -1.97 -2.51 21.74
CA GLU A 37 -2.52 -2.75 23.08
C GLU A 37 -3.87 -3.48 23.02
N ASP A 38 -4.71 -3.14 22.04
CA ASP A 38 -6.03 -3.73 21.87
C ASP A 38 -5.99 -5.08 21.11
N SER A 39 -4.94 -5.29 20.33
CA SER A 39 -4.73 -6.49 19.52
C SER A 39 -3.28 -6.98 19.59
N PRO A 40 -2.87 -7.65 20.69
CA PRO A 40 -1.46 -7.99 20.97
C PRO A 40 -0.80 -8.94 19.96
N THR A 41 -1.50 -9.38 18.94
CA THR A 41 -0.97 -10.16 17.82
C THR A 41 -0.57 -9.29 16.62
N ILE A 42 -0.91 -8.00 16.65
CA ILE A 42 -0.59 -7.04 15.60
C ILE A 42 0.63 -6.24 16.03
N TRP A 43 1.69 -6.31 15.23
CA TRP A 43 2.86 -5.47 15.37
C TRP A 43 2.65 -4.19 14.56
N LYS A 44 2.87 -3.03 15.18
CA LYS A 44 2.76 -1.72 14.55
C LYS A 44 4.06 -0.93 14.69
N PRO A 45 4.44 -0.09 13.73
CA PRO A 45 5.58 0.80 13.85
C PRO A 45 5.32 1.87 14.93
N ILE A 46 6.41 2.39 15.48
CA ILE A 46 6.41 3.54 16.40
C ILE A 46 7.20 4.69 15.75
N ASP A 47 7.05 5.88 16.28
CA ASP A 47 7.86 7.03 15.86
C ASP A 47 9.35 6.78 16.17
N VAL A 48 10.17 6.78 15.14
CA VAL A 48 11.60 6.54 15.22
C VAL A 48 12.42 7.83 15.04
N SER A 49 11.79 8.97 14.92
CA SER A 49 12.45 10.26 14.68
C SER A 49 13.43 10.66 15.79
N GLY A 50 13.24 10.14 17.01
CA GLY A 50 14.10 10.36 18.17
C GLY A 50 15.34 9.46 18.26
N LEU A 51 15.53 8.53 17.32
CA LEU A 51 16.69 7.63 17.36
C LEU A 51 17.98 8.34 16.92
N THR A 52 19.11 7.81 17.37
CA THR A 52 20.42 8.24 16.88
C THR A 52 20.81 7.39 15.69
N PHE A 53 20.78 7.96 14.49
CA PHE A 53 20.99 7.22 13.24
C PHE A 53 22.47 6.95 12.93
N GLY A 54 23.41 7.66 13.58
CA GLY A 54 24.84 7.61 13.23
C GLY A 54 25.14 8.35 11.92
N THR A 55 26.42 8.43 11.52
CA THR A 55 26.84 9.27 10.38
C THR A 55 26.33 8.78 9.03
N ASN A 56 26.29 7.45 8.83
CA ASN A 56 25.86 6.85 7.57
C ASN A 56 24.41 6.33 7.64
N GLY A 57 23.74 6.50 8.79
CA GLY A 57 22.35 6.13 8.97
C GLY A 57 21.40 7.07 8.24
N PHE A 58 20.20 6.59 7.98
CA PHE A 58 19.14 7.36 7.33
C PHE A 58 17.75 6.91 7.80
N TYR A 59 16.77 7.79 7.61
CA TYR A 59 15.36 7.48 7.77
C TYR A 59 14.58 8.02 6.56
N LEU A 60 13.97 7.14 5.80
CA LEU A 60 13.10 7.47 4.69
C LEU A 60 11.66 7.20 5.12
N ASP A 61 10.87 8.23 5.28
CA ASP A 61 9.43 8.18 5.63
C ASP A 61 8.53 8.18 4.40
N PHE A 62 9.07 8.58 3.25
CA PHE A 62 8.37 8.73 1.97
C PHE A 62 7.16 9.70 1.99
N GLU A 63 7.05 10.57 3.01
CA GLU A 63 5.91 11.49 3.15
C GLU A 63 5.97 12.66 2.16
N ASN A 64 7.16 13.15 1.85
CA ASN A 64 7.32 14.28 0.95
C ASN A 64 7.16 13.86 -0.51
N SER A 65 5.97 14.10 -1.09
CA SER A 65 5.67 13.78 -2.49
C SER A 65 6.59 14.47 -3.52
N GLY A 66 7.20 15.59 -3.16
CA GLY A 66 8.17 16.30 -3.99
C GLY A 66 9.60 15.76 -3.88
N SER A 67 9.88 14.90 -2.90
CA SER A 67 11.20 14.34 -2.63
C SER A 67 11.11 13.00 -1.91
N LEU A 68 10.62 11.97 -2.61
CA LEU A 68 10.42 10.63 -2.04
C LEU A 68 11.70 9.95 -1.53
N GLY A 69 12.87 10.43 -1.94
CA GLY A 69 14.17 9.96 -1.46
C GLY A 69 14.80 10.81 -0.35
N ALA A 70 14.02 11.71 0.27
CA ALA A 70 14.55 12.57 1.34
C ALA A 70 14.86 11.74 2.59
N ASP A 71 16.04 11.97 3.15
CA ASP A 71 16.45 11.46 4.45
C ASP A 71 15.99 12.44 5.54
N VAL A 72 15.07 12.01 6.39
CA VAL A 72 14.51 12.81 7.49
C VAL A 72 15.22 12.55 8.83
N SER A 73 16.28 11.75 8.85
CA SER A 73 17.09 11.49 10.05
C SER A 73 17.87 12.71 10.54
N GLY A 74 18.01 13.73 9.71
CA GLY A 74 18.86 14.90 9.95
C GLY A 74 20.29 14.77 9.42
N ASN A 75 20.71 13.59 8.95
CA ASN A 75 22.07 13.38 8.41
C ASN A 75 22.25 13.89 6.98
N GLY A 76 21.14 14.03 6.22
CA GLY A 76 21.16 14.47 4.83
C GLY A 76 21.64 13.40 3.84
N ASN A 77 21.55 12.12 4.21
CA ASN A 77 21.88 10.98 3.37
C ASN A 77 20.77 10.69 2.35
N ASN A 78 20.41 11.69 1.57
CA ASN A 78 19.32 11.62 0.60
C ASN A 78 19.58 10.64 -0.53
N PHE A 79 18.52 10.01 -1.01
CA PHE A 79 18.55 9.10 -2.16
C PHE A 79 18.04 9.79 -3.43
N THR A 80 18.74 9.53 -4.52
CA THR A 80 18.24 9.93 -5.84
C THR A 80 17.09 9.03 -6.27
N VAL A 81 15.95 9.64 -6.52
CA VAL A 81 14.74 8.96 -6.98
C VAL A 81 14.85 8.63 -8.47
N ASN A 82 14.52 7.39 -8.84
CA ASN A 82 14.48 6.95 -10.23
C ASN A 82 13.10 6.36 -10.53
N ASN A 83 12.39 6.94 -11.48
CA ASN A 83 11.08 6.52 -11.97
C ASN A 83 9.94 6.49 -10.93
N LEU A 84 10.13 7.07 -9.74
CA LEU A 84 9.06 7.31 -8.79
C LEU A 84 8.61 8.77 -8.86
N THR A 85 7.32 8.99 -8.76
CA THR A 85 6.66 10.29 -8.77
C THR A 85 5.63 10.36 -7.64
N SER A 86 5.01 11.50 -7.42
CA SER A 86 3.92 11.65 -6.44
C SER A 86 2.71 10.73 -6.68
N ILE A 87 2.56 10.20 -7.90
CA ILE A 87 1.48 9.25 -8.23
C ILE A 87 1.74 7.86 -7.61
N ASP A 88 3.01 7.55 -7.35
CA ASP A 88 3.41 6.27 -6.76
C ASP A 88 3.31 6.28 -5.23
N GLN A 89 3.09 7.45 -4.62
CA GLN A 89 2.86 7.59 -3.20
C GLN A 89 1.42 7.18 -2.83
N THR A 90 1.29 6.46 -1.71
CA THR A 90 -0.01 6.10 -1.13
C THR A 90 -0.07 6.52 0.33
N THR A 91 -1.28 6.78 0.81
CA THR A 91 -1.54 7.05 2.23
C THR A 91 -1.88 5.78 3.01
N ASP A 92 -1.93 4.62 2.35
CA ASP A 92 -2.08 3.32 2.99
C ASP A 92 -0.74 2.92 3.62
N THR A 93 -0.67 2.93 4.93
CA THR A 93 0.52 2.63 5.74
C THR A 93 0.20 1.66 6.85
N CYS A 94 1.20 1.17 7.56
CA CYS A 94 1.01 0.27 8.70
C CYS A 94 0.17 0.90 9.83
N THR A 95 0.18 2.22 9.95
CA THR A 95 -0.55 2.98 10.96
C THR A 95 -1.84 3.61 10.45
N ASN A 96 -2.00 3.73 9.13
CA ASN A 96 -3.17 4.28 8.45
C ASN A 96 -3.62 3.31 7.35
N ASN A 97 -4.13 2.16 7.76
CA ASN A 97 -4.50 1.07 6.85
C ASN A 97 -5.96 1.19 6.43
N PHE A 98 -6.20 1.20 5.14
CA PHE A 98 -7.53 1.24 4.54
C PHE A 98 -7.65 0.28 3.35
N ALA A 99 -8.87 0.09 2.89
CA ALA A 99 -9.14 -0.83 1.80
C ALA A 99 -8.53 -0.35 0.47
N THR A 100 -7.68 -1.17 -0.12
CA THR A 100 -7.17 -0.99 -1.48
C THR A 100 -7.71 -2.08 -2.41
N LEU A 101 -7.49 -1.95 -3.70
CA LEU A 101 -7.80 -2.99 -4.67
C LEU A 101 -6.73 -4.09 -4.59
N ASN A 102 -7.14 -5.35 -4.61
CA ASN A 102 -6.24 -6.48 -4.40
C ASN A 102 -5.66 -6.99 -5.72
N PRO A 103 -4.36 -6.75 -6.01
CA PRO A 103 -3.73 -7.23 -7.24
C PRO A 103 -3.48 -8.75 -7.25
N LEU A 104 -3.68 -9.44 -6.14
CA LEU A 104 -3.53 -10.89 -6.02
C LEU A 104 -4.85 -11.65 -6.19
N ASP A 105 -5.97 -10.94 -6.24
CA ASP A 105 -7.31 -11.52 -6.37
C ASP A 105 -7.98 -10.97 -7.62
N LEU A 106 -7.53 -11.47 -8.76
CA LEU A 106 -7.90 -11.02 -10.09
C LEU A 106 -8.58 -12.12 -10.88
N ASN A 107 -9.48 -11.73 -11.76
CA ASN A 107 -9.92 -12.63 -12.83
C ASN A 107 -8.77 -12.89 -13.80
N THR A 108 -8.41 -14.16 -14.00
CA THR A 108 -7.23 -14.58 -14.78
C THR A 108 -7.31 -14.25 -16.27
N SER A 109 -8.50 -13.93 -16.77
CA SER A 109 -8.77 -13.66 -18.19
C SER A 109 -8.50 -12.21 -18.61
N ALA A 110 -8.02 -11.35 -17.70
CA ALA A 110 -7.92 -9.92 -17.92
C ALA A 110 -6.54 -9.32 -17.67
N SER A 111 -6.29 -8.22 -18.36
CA SER A 111 -5.16 -7.36 -18.06
C SER A 111 -5.59 -6.28 -17.07
N TYR A 112 -4.88 -6.15 -15.98
CA TYR A 112 -5.13 -5.13 -14.96
C TYR A 112 -4.02 -4.10 -14.93
N SER A 113 -4.40 -2.85 -14.69
CA SER A 113 -3.46 -1.78 -14.40
C SER A 113 -3.87 -1.11 -13.09
N PHE A 114 -3.01 -1.20 -12.09
CA PHE A 114 -3.20 -0.53 -10.81
C PHE A 114 -2.29 0.68 -10.73
N SER A 115 -2.75 1.73 -10.06
CA SER A 115 -2.01 2.95 -9.82
C SER A 115 -2.46 3.62 -8.53
N GLU A 116 -1.76 4.66 -8.12
CA GLU A 116 -2.07 5.44 -6.92
C GLU A 116 -2.16 4.54 -5.67
N GLY A 117 -1.15 3.67 -5.46
CA GLY A 117 -1.14 2.77 -4.32
C GLY A 117 -2.27 1.73 -4.33
N ASN A 118 -2.66 1.21 -5.48
CA ASN A 118 -3.78 0.28 -5.67
C ASN A 118 -5.17 0.85 -5.32
N VAL A 119 -5.33 2.16 -5.21
CA VAL A 119 -6.66 2.78 -5.04
C VAL A 119 -7.34 3.09 -6.36
N LYS A 120 -6.65 2.91 -7.48
CA LYS A 120 -7.17 3.13 -8.82
C LYS A 120 -6.83 1.97 -9.75
N THR A 121 -7.81 1.57 -10.54
CA THR A 121 -7.63 0.61 -11.63
C THR A 121 -8.16 1.15 -12.94
N ALA A 122 -7.48 0.82 -14.03
CA ALA A 122 -7.98 1.01 -15.38
C ALA A 122 -8.05 -0.38 -16.01
N ASN A 123 -9.26 -0.84 -16.32
CA ASN A 123 -9.60 -1.92 -17.25
C ASN A 123 -11.01 -2.48 -17.04
N THR A 124 -11.40 -3.44 -17.85
CA THR A 124 -12.76 -3.91 -18.05
C THR A 124 -13.17 -5.09 -17.17
N ASN A 125 -12.38 -5.43 -16.15
CA ASN A 125 -12.64 -6.58 -15.31
C ASN A 125 -12.61 -6.27 -13.82
N PHE A 126 -12.92 -7.24 -13.01
CA PHE A 126 -13.27 -7.09 -11.61
C PHE A 126 -12.10 -7.43 -10.70
N THR A 127 -11.88 -6.61 -9.71
CA THR A 127 -10.97 -6.85 -8.60
C THR A 127 -11.71 -6.61 -7.29
N ARG A 128 -11.29 -7.27 -6.24
CA ARG A 128 -11.85 -7.09 -4.90
C ARG A 128 -10.99 -6.16 -4.06
N SER A 129 -11.59 -5.70 -2.97
CA SER A 129 -10.86 -4.98 -1.94
C SER A 129 -9.97 -5.94 -1.13
N THR A 130 -8.91 -5.38 -0.56
CA THR A 130 -8.07 -6.07 0.43
C THR A 130 -8.80 -6.31 1.75
N PHE A 131 -9.88 -5.56 2.03
CA PHE A 131 -10.69 -5.73 3.23
C PHE A 131 -11.95 -6.53 2.95
N ALA A 132 -12.29 -7.38 3.92
CA ALA A 132 -13.53 -8.11 3.96
C ALA A 132 -14.16 -8.00 5.36
N ASN A 133 -15.46 -7.77 5.40
CA ASN A 133 -16.20 -7.54 6.63
C ASN A 133 -17.26 -8.60 6.80
N SER A 134 -17.39 -9.18 8.00
CA SER A 134 -18.36 -10.22 8.32
C SER A 134 -19.58 -9.69 9.07
N SER A 135 -19.49 -8.52 9.68
CA SER A 135 -20.56 -7.91 10.48
C SER A 135 -20.35 -6.41 10.63
N GLY A 136 -21.34 -5.71 11.12
CA GLY A 136 -21.29 -4.25 11.38
C GLY A 136 -21.88 -3.40 10.26
N LYS A 137 -21.77 -2.09 10.42
CA LYS A 137 -22.18 -1.07 9.45
C LYS A 137 -20.91 -0.48 8.86
N TRP A 138 -20.77 -0.53 7.55
CA TRP A 138 -19.57 -0.13 6.85
C TRP A 138 -19.90 0.92 5.81
N TYR A 139 -18.95 1.79 5.56
CA TYR A 139 -19.02 2.82 4.53
C TYR A 139 -17.84 2.62 3.58
N VAL A 140 -18.10 2.75 2.28
CA VAL A 140 -17.08 2.71 1.24
C VAL A 140 -17.42 3.77 0.20
N GLU A 141 -16.40 4.47 -0.28
CA GLU A 141 -16.51 5.37 -1.41
C GLU A 141 -15.77 4.82 -2.61
N SER A 142 -16.36 4.97 -3.78
CA SER A 142 -15.72 4.71 -5.05
C SER A 142 -16.10 5.78 -6.06
N LYS A 143 -15.12 6.22 -6.85
CA LYS A 143 -15.32 7.22 -7.89
C LYS A 143 -15.13 6.58 -9.26
N CYS A 144 -16.16 6.66 -10.09
CA CYS A 144 -16.05 6.38 -11.51
C CYS A 144 -15.36 7.54 -12.21
N VAL A 145 -14.22 7.30 -12.85
CA VAL A 145 -13.45 8.31 -13.59
C VAL A 145 -13.56 8.14 -15.11
N SER A 146 -14.31 7.14 -15.57
CA SER A 146 -14.63 6.87 -16.96
C SER A 146 -16.15 6.75 -17.14
N ASN A 147 -16.61 6.59 -18.36
CA ASN A 147 -18.04 6.64 -18.68
C ASN A 147 -18.88 5.51 -18.07
N THR A 148 -18.25 4.42 -17.60
CA THR A 148 -18.99 3.27 -17.09
C THR A 148 -18.15 2.55 -16.04
N CYS A 149 -18.68 2.38 -14.83
CA CYS A 149 -18.07 1.64 -13.75
C CYS A 149 -19.10 0.74 -13.08
N TRP A 150 -18.62 -0.39 -12.58
CA TRP A 150 -19.39 -1.33 -11.78
C TRP A 150 -18.80 -1.39 -10.39
N ASN A 151 -19.63 -1.12 -9.39
CA ASN A 151 -19.25 -1.24 -7.99
C ASN A 151 -20.28 -2.11 -7.29
N GLY A 152 -19.84 -2.93 -6.35
CA GLY A 152 -20.76 -3.80 -5.65
C GLY A 152 -20.16 -4.45 -4.41
N VAL A 153 -20.98 -5.20 -3.71
CA VAL A 153 -20.62 -5.99 -2.54
C VAL A 153 -20.77 -7.46 -2.91
N ARG A 154 -19.83 -8.28 -2.46
CA ARG A 154 -19.82 -9.70 -2.76
C ARG A 154 -19.52 -10.54 -1.53
N ILE A 155 -20.11 -11.74 -1.46
CA ILE A 155 -19.83 -12.69 -0.39
C ILE A 155 -18.48 -13.37 -0.67
N ILE A 156 -17.61 -13.47 0.35
CA ILE A 156 -16.34 -14.16 0.26
C ILE A 156 -16.58 -15.66 -0.06
N GLY A 157 -15.72 -16.20 -0.92
CA GLY A 157 -15.79 -17.59 -1.38
C GLY A 157 -16.62 -17.79 -2.64
N SER A 158 -17.28 -16.75 -3.16
CA SER A 158 -17.88 -16.80 -4.48
C SER A 158 -16.82 -16.59 -5.56
N ASP A 159 -16.96 -17.24 -6.70
CA ASP A 159 -16.01 -17.23 -7.80
C ASP A 159 -15.90 -15.84 -8.43
N VAL A 160 -14.68 -15.32 -8.67
CA VAL A 160 -14.47 -14.03 -9.36
C VAL A 160 -14.88 -14.09 -10.83
N GLU A 161 -14.92 -15.28 -11.40
CA GLU A 161 -15.24 -15.48 -12.82
C GLU A 161 -16.75 -15.44 -13.12
N ASN A 162 -17.58 -15.59 -12.08
CA ASN A 162 -19.04 -15.63 -12.20
C ASN A 162 -19.72 -14.53 -11.37
N GLU A 163 -19.52 -13.31 -11.77
CA GLU A 163 -19.91 -12.13 -10.99
C GLU A 163 -21.40 -11.85 -10.93
N TRP A 164 -22.13 -12.42 -11.83
CA TRP A 164 -23.58 -12.30 -11.92
C TRP A 164 -24.35 -13.41 -11.19
N THR A 165 -23.70 -14.08 -10.22
CA THR A 165 -24.38 -15.09 -9.41
C THR A 165 -25.29 -14.43 -8.36
N ALA A 166 -26.25 -15.21 -7.87
CA ALA A 166 -27.29 -14.77 -6.92
C ALA A 166 -26.75 -14.17 -5.58
N ASN A 167 -25.45 -14.23 -5.35
CA ASN A 167 -24.78 -13.79 -4.12
C ASN A 167 -24.03 -12.46 -4.27
N SER A 168 -24.25 -11.70 -5.33
CA SER A 168 -23.61 -10.40 -5.52
C SER A 168 -24.67 -9.30 -5.72
N VAL A 169 -24.41 -8.15 -5.10
CA VAL A 169 -25.17 -6.92 -5.34
C VAL A 169 -24.26 -5.96 -6.08
N ALA A 170 -24.58 -5.63 -7.31
CA ALA A 170 -23.83 -4.66 -8.09
C ALA A 170 -24.63 -3.37 -8.23
N LEU A 171 -23.97 -2.24 -8.02
CA LEU A 171 -24.48 -0.91 -8.32
C LEU A 171 -23.87 -0.43 -9.63
N PHE A 172 -24.69 -0.23 -10.63
CA PHE A 172 -24.27 0.37 -11.89
C PHE A 172 -24.33 1.89 -11.78
N ILE A 173 -23.21 2.55 -12.05
CA ILE A 173 -23.10 4.01 -12.14
C ILE A 173 -22.73 4.32 -13.59
N GLY A 174 -23.72 4.63 -14.39
CA GLY A 174 -23.54 5.14 -15.75
C GLY A 174 -23.54 6.66 -15.76
N GLY A 175 -22.65 7.26 -16.50
CA GLY A 175 -22.63 8.71 -16.81
C GLY A 175 -23.06 8.94 -18.25
#